data_a194d4d343dc444f23b61b0159c68697
#
_entry.id   a194d4d343dc444f23b61b0159c68697
#
_cell.length_a   1.000
_cell.length_b   1.000
_cell.length_c   1.000
_cell.angle_alpha   90.00
_cell.angle_beta   90.00
_cell.angle_gamma   90.00
#
_symmetry.space_group_name_H-M   'P 1'
#
loop_
_entity.id
_entity.type
_entity.pdbx_description
1 polymer ?
#
loop_
_entity_poly.entity_id
_entity_poly.type
_entity_poly.pdbx_seq_one_letter_code
_entity_poly.pdbx_strand_id
1 'polypeptide(L)'
;IFKAYFLILNKYKGTVFIFFAVFMSLSLIMAKVNGGGGASSFQQDSLDIAVVDADQGEFSGQIREYFGTHNQVTEMKMDQDKIADALYWRKLDYVLVIPEGTDEVLSKGEVPELSCMKVPDCFDSAYFEAALQMYLQKMTALTGNGISLREAGQKLTALQKKETKVHMASFVNKRQGDMSTRFFLYVPYLFI
;
A
#
# COMPACT_ATOMS: atom_id res chain seq x y z
N ILE A 1 -47.40 -25.33 8.67
CA ILE A 1 -45.98 -25.15 8.30
C ILE A 1 -45.22 -24.45 9.46
N PHE A 2 -45.68 -23.27 9.93
CA PHE A 2 -45.01 -22.51 11.00
C PHE A 2 -44.85 -23.25 12.32
N LYS A 3 -45.90 -24.00 12.79
CA LYS A 3 -45.84 -24.76 14.03
C LYS A 3 -44.77 -25.87 13.99
N ALA A 4 -44.60 -26.54 12.85
CA ALA A 4 -43.58 -27.56 12.68
C ALA A 4 -42.15 -27.00 12.78
N TYR A 5 -41.95 -25.79 12.21
CA TYR A 5 -40.67 -25.08 12.27
C TYR A 5 -40.28 -24.73 13.72
N PHE A 6 -41.24 -24.22 14.50
CA PHE A 6 -41.01 -23.90 15.91
C PHE A 6 -40.73 -25.15 16.79
N LEU A 7 -41.35 -26.27 16.50
CA LEU A 7 -41.09 -27.54 17.19
C LEU A 7 -39.66 -28.05 16.90
N ILE A 8 -39.21 -27.94 15.66
CA ILE A 8 -37.84 -28.31 15.27
C ILE A 8 -36.82 -27.36 15.93
N LEU A 9 -37.06 -26.04 15.88
CA LEU A 9 -36.22 -25.05 16.54
C LEU A 9 -36.07 -25.30 18.05
N ASN A 10 -37.20 -25.63 18.72
CA ASN A 10 -37.20 -25.92 20.16
C ASN A 10 -36.46 -27.20 20.49
N LYS A 11 -36.50 -28.22 19.61
CA LYS A 11 -35.73 -29.46 19.76
C LYS A 11 -34.23 -29.24 19.65
N TYR A 12 -33.78 -28.31 18.78
CA TYR A 12 -32.37 -28.02 18.54
C TYR A 12 -31.92 -26.69 19.13
N LYS A 13 -32.68 -26.13 20.08
CA LYS A 13 -32.38 -24.83 20.70
C LYS A 13 -30.95 -24.70 21.24
N GLY A 14 -30.40 -25.81 21.79
CA GLY A 14 -29.01 -25.81 22.29
C GLY A 14 -27.98 -25.61 21.17
N THR A 15 -28.16 -26.29 20.05
CA THR A 15 -27.29 -26.18 18.89
C THR A 15 -27.37 -24.76 18.27
N VAL A 16 -28.59 -24.25 18.11
CA VAL A 16 -28.82 -22.89 17.60
C VAL A 16 -28.20 -21.86 18.53
N PHE A 17 -28.32 -22.03 19.85
CA PHE A 17 -27.73 -21.12 20.82
C PHE A 17 -26.19 -21.13 20.77
N ILE A 18 -25.58 -22.30 20.61
CA ILE A 18 -24.12 -22.42 20.46
C ILE A 18 -23.63 -21.69 19.21
N PHE A 19 -24.28 -21.91 18.06
CA PHE A 19 -23.91 -21.22 16.85
C PHE A 19 -24.09 -19.70 16.99
N PHE A 20 -25.15 -19.24 17.62
CA PHE A 20 -25.38 -17.84 17.87
C PHE A 20 -24.31 -17.24 18.81
N ALA A 21 -23.96 -17.95 19.88
CA ALA A 21 -22.91 -17.52 20.82
C ALA A 21 -21.53 -17.44 20.16
N VAL A 22 -21.17 -18.44 19.34
CA VAL A 22 -19.92 -18.43 18.57
C VAL A 22 -19.90 -17.27 17.58
N PHE A 23 -20.99 -17.05 16.83
CA PHE A 23 -21.07 -15.95 15.87
C PHE A 23 -20.99 -14.58 16.55
N MET A 24 -21.70 -14.40 17.68
CA MET A 24 -21.64 -13.16 18.47
C MET A 24 -20.24 -12.91 19.04
N SER A 25 -19.59 -13.94 19.56
CA SER A 25 -18.23 -13.81 20.09
C SER A 25 -17.23 -13.44 19.00
N LEU A 26 -17.31 -14.09 17.84
CA LEU A 26 -16.47 -13.79 16.70
C LEU A 26 -16.70 -12.37 16.18
N SER A 27 -17.96 -11.94 16.09
CA SER A 27 -18.35 -10.59 15.70
C SER A 27 -17.81 -9.53 16.66
N LEU A 28 -17.86 -9.79 17.97
CA LEU A 28 -17.30 -8.90 18.99
C LEU A 28 -15.77 -8.83 18.94
N ILE A 29 -15.10 -9.95 18.69
CA ILE A 29 -13.65 -9.99 18.52
C ILE A 29 -13.25 -9.18 17.28
N MET A 30 -13.92 -9.42 16.14
CA MET A 30 -13.68 -8.68 14.92
C MET A 30 -13.98 -7.17 15.07
N ALA A 31 -15.03 -6.82 15.81
CA ALA A 31 -15.35 -5.42 16.11
C ALA A 31 -14.27 -4.76 16.98
N LYS A 32 -13.65 -5.50 17.93
CA LYS A 32 -12.55 -5.00 18.74
C LYS A 32 -11.25 -4.89 17.93
N VAL A 33 -10.91 -5.90 17.16
CA VAL A 33 -9.69 -5.91 16.33
C VAL A 33 -9.75 -4.81 15.27
N ASN A 34 -10.89 -4.65 14.59
CA ASN A 34 -11.06 -3.62 13.57
C ASN A 34 -11.56 -2.28 14.13
N GLY A 35 -12.10 -2.23 15.35
CA GLY A 35 -12.65 -1.02 15.98
C GLY A 35 -11.63 -0.21 16.80
N GLY A 36 -10.45 -0.77 17.07
CA GLY A 36 -9.33 -0.07 17.74
C GLY A 36 -8.61 0.92 16.83
N GLY A 37 -8.88 0.92 15.53
CA GLY A 37 -8.40 1.90 14.60
C GLY A 37 -9.28 3.15 14.60
N GLY A 38 -9.02 4.08 15.49
CA GLY A 38 -9.34 5.48 15.20
C GLY A 38 -8.72 5.82 13.86
N ALA A 39 -9.47 6.51 12.97
CA ALA A 39 -9.16 6.87 11.59
C ALA A 39 -7.82 6.27 11.16
N SER A 40 -7.85 5.07 10.60
CA SER A 40 -6.64 4.42 10.17
C SER A 40 -5.95 5.39 9.22
N SER A 41 -4.93 6.09 9.72
CA SER A 41 -3.97 6.63 8.80
C SER A 41 -3.60 5.43 7.94
N PHE A 42 -3.88 5.51 6.65
CA PHE A 42 -3.41 4.51 5.71
C PHE A 42 -1.91 4.38 5.98
N GLN A 43 -1.51 3.26 6.54
CA GLN A 43 -0.12 2.94 6.76
C GLN A 43 0.22 1.98 5.65
N GLN A 44 0.99 2.49 4.71
CA GLN A 44 1.52 1.69 3.62
C GLN A 44 2.35 0.57 4.22
N ASP A 45 2.06 -0.67 3.84
CA ASP A 45 2.94 -1.78 4.16
C ASP A 45 4.28 -1.59 3.44
N SER A 46 5.37 -1.98 4.10
CA SER A 46 6.70 -1.92 3.51
C SER A 46 6.78 -2.88 2.33
N LEU A 47 7.15 -2.35 1.17
CA LEU A 47 7.36 -3.13 -0.06
C LEU A 47 8.80 -3.59 -0.17
N ASP A 48 8.99 -4.80 -0.69
CA ASP A 48 10.28 -5.33 -1.11
C ASP A 48 10.54 -4.95 -2.58
N ILE A 49 11.38 -3.93 -2.77
CA ILE A 49 11.66 -3.33 -4.07
C ILE A 49 13.08 -3.70 -4.52
N ALA A 50 13.21 -4.23 -5.73
CA ALA A 50 14.51 -4.35 -6.37
C ALA A 50 14.74 -3.23 -7.38
N VAL A 51 15.93 -2.65 -7.36
CA VAL A 51 16.39 -1.68 -8.35
C VAL A 51 17.46 -2.36 -9.20
N VAL A 52 17.19 -2.44 -10.50
CA VAL A 52 18.13 -2.89 -11.52
C VAL A 52 18.66 -1.66 -12.22
N ASP A 53 19.90 -1.33 -11.93
CA ASP A 53 20.56 -0.13 -12.43
C ASP A 53 21.52 -0.48 -13.56
N ALA A 54 21.19 -0.05 -14.78
CA ALA A 54 22.07 -0.16 -15.94
C ALA A 54 22.94 1.10 -16.13
N ASP A 55 22.50 2.23 -15.59
CA ASP A 55 23.20 3.53 -15.71
C ASP A 55 24.35 3.67 -14.73
N GLN A 56 24.29 3.00 -13.58
CA GLN A 56 25.21 3.13 -12.45
C GLN A 56 25.45 4.59 -12.03
N GLY A 57 24.40 5.40 -12.17
CA GLY A 57 24.41 6.84 -12.00
C GLY A 57 24.02 7.31 -10.59
N GLU A 58 23.90 8.64 -10.44
CA GLU A 58 23.49 9.27 -9.18
C GLU A 58 22.03 9.01 -8.84
N PHE A 59 21.17 8.87 -9.86
CA PHE A 59 19.73 8.71 -9.69
C PHE A 59 19.36 7.44 -8.93
N SER A 60 20.01 6.32 -9.23
CA SER A 60 19.74 5.06 -8.54
C SER A 60 20.04 5.13 -7.04
N GLY A 61 21.12 5.82 -6.68
CA GLY A 61 21.47 6.09 -5.29
C GLY A 61 20.41 6.93 -4.57
N GLN A 62 19.90 7.94 -5.25
CA GLN A 62 18.83 8.83 -4.73
C GLN A 62 17.50 8.12 -4.56
N ILE A 63 17.12 7.25 -5.51
CA ILE A 63 15.93 6.40 -5.39
C ILE A 63 16.02 5.52 -4.14
N ARG A 64 17.17 4.89 -3.92
CA ARG A 64 17.39 4.03 -2.74
C ARG A 64 17.30 4.84 -1.44
N GLU A 65 17.89 6.02 -1.38
CA GLU A 65 17.81 6.86 -0.20
C GLU A 65 16.39 7.38 0.07
N TYR A 66 15.69 7.82 -0.97
CA TYR A 66 14.35 8.38 -0.84
C TYR A 66 13.32 7.31 -0.46
N PHE A 67 13.24 6.21 -1.20
CA PHE A 67 12.25 5.17 -0.96
C PHE A 67 12.64 4.17 0.12
N GLY A 68 13.93 4.03 0.43
CA GLY A 68 14.43 3.16 1.49
C GLY A 68 14.04 3.58 2.91
N THR A 69 13.45 4.76 3.08
CA THR A 69 12.93 5.21 4.39
C THR A 69 11.71 4.40 4.84
N HIS A 70 10.89 3.93 3.91
CA HIS A 70 9.63 3.23 4.18
C HIS A 70 9.54 1.84 3.54
N ASN A 71 10.45 1.52 2.62
CA ASN A 71 10.47 0.27 1.87
C ASN A 71 11.83 -0.41 2.01
N GLN A 72 11.89 -1.71 1.76
CA GLN A 72 13.14 -2.44 1.62
C GLN A 72 13.62 -2.34 0.17
N VAL A 73 14.65 -1.55 -0.08
CA VAL A 73 15.18 -1.36 -1.43
C VAL A 73 16.48 -2.13 -1.57
N THR A 74 16.49 -3.12 -2.47
CA THR A 74 17.64 -3.98 -2.74
C THR A 74 18.13 -3.75 -4.17
N GLU A 75 19.44 -3.74 -4.37
CA GLU A 75 20.05 -3.68 -5.68
C GLU A 75 20.16 -5.08 -6.28
N MET A 76 19.77 -5.22 -7.54
CA MET A 76 19.79 -6.50 -8.25
C MET A 76 20.37 -6.34 -9.65
N LYS A 77 21.12 -7.35 -10.11
CA LYS A 77 21.58 -7.38 -11.50
C LYS A 77 20.43 -7.83 -12.42
N MET A 78 20.47 -7.34 -13.65
CA MET A 78 19.49 -7.75 -14.66
C MET A 78 19.63 -9.23 -14.98
N ASP A 79 18.73 -10.04 -14.40
CA ASP A 79 18.62 -11.48 -14.61
C ASP A 79 17.13 -11.82 -14.62
N GLN A 80 16.58 -11.97 -15.82
CA GLN A 80 15.12 -12.13 -16.00
C GLN A 80 14.57 -13.34 -15.25
N ASP A 81 15.30 -14.45 -15.22
CA ASP A 81 14.83 -15.67 -14.57
C ASP A 81 14.78 -15.49 -13.05
N LYS A 82 15.81 -14.90 -12.46
CA LYS A 82 15.83 -14.60 -11.02
C LYS A 82 14.81 -13.58 -10.61
N ILE A 83 14.58 -12.56 -11.44
CA ILE A 83 13.57 -11.54 -11.21
C ILE A 83 12.18 -12.17 -11.26
N ALA A 84 11.88 -12.99 -12.28
CA ALA A 84 10.62 -13.68 -12.42
C ALA A 84 10.35 -14.62 -11.24
N ASP A 85 11.34 -15.41 -10.84
CA ASP A 85 11.25 -16.28 -9.66
C ASP A 85 11.00 -15.50 -8.37
N ALA A 86 11.70 -14.39 -8.18
CA ALA A 86 11.55 -13.56 -6.98
C ALA A 86 10.15 -12.92 -6.89
N LEU A 87 9.60 -12.44 -8.02
CA LEU A 87 8.23 -11.93 -8.09
C LEU A 87 7.19 -13.05 -7.93
N TYR A 88 7.42 -14.21 -8.53
CA TYR A 88 6.52 -15.35 -8.42
C TYR A 88 6.40 -15.87 -6.97
N TRP A 89 7.52 -15.98 -6.28
CA TRP A 89 7.58 -16.41 -4.87
C TRP A 89 7.30 -15.28 -3.87
N ARG A 90 6.89 -14.11 -4.36
CA ARG A 90 6.63 -12.92 -3.53
C ARG A 90 7.78 -12.57 -2.56
N LYS A 91 9.00 -12.74 -3.02
CA LYS A 91 10.20 -12.24 -2.36
C LYS A 91 10.49 -10.79 -2.73
N LEU A 92 9.93 -10.35 -3.85
CA LEU A 92 9.90 -8.99 -4.33
C LEU A 92 8.47 -8.65 -4.74
N ASP A 93 8.05 -7.45 -4.44
CA ASP A 93 6.75 -6.92 -4.86
C ASP A 93 6.86 -6.07 -6.13
N TYR A 94 8.02 -5.42 -6.27
CA TYR A 94 8.26 -4.48 -7.36
C TYR A 94 9.72 -4.49 -7.82
N VAL A 95 9.95 -4.41 -9.11
CA VAL A 95 11.27 -4.29 -9.71
C VAL A 95 11.29 -3.07 -10.61
N LEU A 96 12.17 -2.13 -10.31
CA LEU A 96 12.42 -0.93 -11.09
C LEU A 96 13.68 -1.11 -11.91
N VAL A 97 13.57 -0.94 -13.22
CA VAL A 97 14.72 -0.99 -14.14
C VAL A 97 15.04 0.42 -14.60
N ILE A 98 16.25 0.86 -14.31
CA ILE A 98 16.79 2.17 -14.69
C ILE A 98 17.68 1.96 -15.93
N PRO A 99 17.28 2.44 -17.12
CA PRO A 99 18.08 2.31 -18.34
C PRO A 99 19.31 3.24 -18.33
N GLU A 100 20.26 2.95 -19.20
CA GLU A 100 21.40 3.82 -19.43
C GLU A 100 20.98 5.20 -19.94
N GLY A 101 21.68 6.25 -19.53
CA GLY A 101 21.41 7.64 -19.90
C GLY A 101 20.30 8.33 -19.10
N THR A 102 19.77 7.66 -18.08
CA THR A 102 18.71 8.24 -17.22
C THR A 102 19.16 9.54 -16.55
N ASP A 103 20.38 9.60 -16.06
CA ASP A 103 20.96 10.80 -15.40
C ASP A 103 21.06 11.97 -16.36
N GLU A 104 21.40 11.73 -17.63
CA GLU A 104 21.48 12.78 -18.67
C GLU A 104 20.11 13.35 -18.98
N VAL A 105 19.09 12.50 -19.13
CA VAL A 105 17.70 12.91 -19.41
C VAL A 105 17.17 13.76 -18.26
N LEU A 106 17.36 13.29 -17.02
CA LEU A 106 16.94 14.01 -15.82
C LEU A 106 17.67 15.37 -15.68
N SER A 107 18.96 15.41 -16.01
CA SER A 107 19.75 16.66 -15.95
C SER A 107 19.27 17.71 -16.95
N LYS A 108 18.64 17.30 -18.05
CA LYS A 108 18.00 18.20 -19.03
C LYS A 108 16.61 18.67 -18.59
N GLY A 109 16.09 18.16 -17.46
CA GLY A 109 14.74 18.45 -16.99
C GLY A 109 13.66 17.68 -17.74
N GLU A 110 14.02 16.56 -18.36
CA GLU A 110 13.10 15.68 -19.07
C GLU A 110 12.76 14.45 -18.20
N VAL A 111 11.58 13.87 -18.40
CA VAL A 111 11.15 12.66 -17.68
C VAL A 111 11.74 11.44 -18.37
N PRO A 112 12.55 10.63 -17.67
CA PRO A 112 13.10 9.40 -18.24
C PRO A 112 12.02 8.32 -18.37
N GLU A 113 12.18 7.46 -19.36
CA GLU A 113 11.34 6.29 -19.54
C GLU A 113 11.90 5.13 -18.71
N LEU A 114 11.28 4.85 -17.57
CA LEU A 114 11.65 3.75 -16.69
C LEU A 114 10.79 2.52 -16.97
N SER A 115 11.39 1.34 -16.89
CA SER A 115 10.65 0.07 -17.00
C SER A 115 10.41 -0.52 -15.61
N CYS A 116 9.27 -1.20 -15.45
CA CYS A 116 8.95 -1.85 -14.19
C CYS A 116 8.37 -3.26 -14.40
N MET A 117 8.63 -4.12 -13.42
CA MET A 117 7.97 -5.42 -13.28
C MET A 117 7.36 -5.49 -11.88
N LYS A 118 6.12 -5.96 -11.78
CA LYS A 118 5.40 -6.00 -10.52
C LYS A 118 4.52 -7.23 -10.41
N VAL A 119 4.17 -7.59 -9.20
CA VAL A 119 3.16 -8.62 -8.95
C VAL A 119 1.79 -8.08 -9.35
N PRO A 120 0.99 -8.82 -10.16
CA PRO A 120 -0.35 -8.41 -10.54
C PRO A 120 -1.25 -8.21 -9.29
N ASP A 121 -2.21 -7.27 -9.40
CA ASP A 121 -3.23 -7.00 -8.39
C ASP A 121 -2.70 -6.59 -7.00
N CYS A 122 -1.50 -5.99 -6.94
CA CYS A 122 -0.93 -5.44 -5.73
C CYS A 122 -1.26 -3.93 -5.64
N PHE A 123 -2.08 -3.54 -4.64
CA PHE A 123 -2.43 -2.13 -4.42
C PHE A 123 -1.22 -1.30 -4.00
N ASP A 124 -0.32 -1.88 -3.21
CA ASP A 124 0.87 -1.18 -2.72
C ASP A 124 1.83 -0.85 -3.86
N SER A 125 1.93 -1.73 -4.87
CA SER A 125 2.71 -1.46 -6.09
C SER A 125 2.14 -0.27 -6.88
N ALA A 126 0.81 -0.12 -6.97
CA ALA A 126 0.19 1.01 -7.64
C ALA A 126 0.44 2.33 -6.87
N TYR A 127 0.41 2.26 -5.53
CA TYR A 127 0.77 3.41 -4.71
C TYR A 127 2.24 3.81 -4.88
N PHE A 128 3.14 2.82 -4.92
CA PHE A 128 4.55 3.07 -5.18
C PHE A 128 4.80 3.70 -6.55
N GLU A 129 4.12 3.22 -7.61
CA GLU A 129 4.19 3.83 -8.94
C GLU A 129 3.76 5.29 -8.94
N ALA A 130 2.67 5.61 -8.26
CA ALA A 130 2.21 6.99 -8.13
C ALA A 130 3.22 7.87 -7.37
N ALA A 131 3.83 7.33 -6.31
CA ALA A 131 4.86 8.02 -5.54
C ALA A 131 6.14 8.22 -6.37
N LEU A 132 6.56 7.21 -7.16
CA LEU A 132 7.70 7.29 -8.08
C LEU A 132 7.45 8.34 -9.17
N GLN A 133 6.27 8.34 -9.77
CA GLN A 133 5.90 9.32 -10.78
C GLN A 133 5.93 10.74 -10.21
N MET A 134 5.41 10.93 -9.00
CA MET A 134 5.46 12.24 -8.32
C MET A 134 6.90 12.65 -8.00
N TYR A 135 7.75 11.71 -7.59
CA TYR A 135 9.18 11.96 -7.36
C TYR A 135 9.87 12.41 -8.63
N LEU A 136 9.66 11.71 -9.76
CA LEU A 136 10.21 12.06 -11.07
C LEU A 136 9.77 13.45 -11.52
N GLN A 137 8.48 13.78 -11.39
CA GLN A 137 7.96 15.12 -11.74
C GLN A 137 8.61 16.22 -10.92
N LYS A 138 8.81 16.00 -9.62
CA LYS A 138 9.50 16.97 -8.75
C LYS A 138 10.97 17.10 -9.13
N MET A 139 11.62 15.99 -9.44
CA MET A 139 13.01 15.95 -9.86
C MET A 139 13.23 16.73 -11.14
N THR A 140 12.44 16.44 -12.18
CA THR A 140 12.50 17.14 -13.47
C THR A 140 12.17 18.61 -13.36
N ALA A 141 11.22 19.00 -12.49
CA ALA A 141 10.94 20.40 -12.22
C ALA A 141 12.13 21.12 -11.57
N LEU A 142 12.88 20.47 -10.69
CA LEU A 142 14.06 21.06 -10.05
C LEU A 142 15.23 21.15 -11.03
N THR A 143 15.54 20.08 -11.76
CA THR A 143 16.64 20.05 -12.73
C THR A 143 16.40 20.97 -13.92
N GLY A 144 15.16 21.04 -14.41
CA GLY A 144 14.74 21.97 -15.47
C GLY A 144 14.89 23.45 -15.08
N ASN A 145 14.93 23.76 -13.78
CA ASN A 145 15.23 25.08 -13.25
C ASN A 145 16.74 25.30 -12.96
N GLY A 146 17.60 24.42 -13.45
CA GLY A 146 19.06 24.57 -13.34
C GLY A 146 19.68 24.05 -12.02
N ILE A 147 18.92 23.31 -11.22
CA ILE A 147 19.44 22.66 -10.02
C ILE A 147 20.12 21.34 -10.44
N SER A 148 21.31 21.05 -9.90
CA SER A 148 21.98 19.80 -10.19
C SER A 148 21.18 18.59 -9.70
N LEU A 149 21.32 17.44 -10.38
CA LEU A 149 20.63 16.20 -10.04
C LEU A 149 20.85 15.80 -8.57
N ARG A 150 22.09 15.88 -8.09
CA ARG A 150 22.45 15.62 -6.70
C ARG A 150 21.73 16.53 -5.71
N GLU A 151 21.74 17.82 -5.95
CA GLU A 151 21.09 18.80 -5.07
C GLU A 151 19.57 18.65 -5.06
N ALA A 152 18.98 18.34 -6.22
CA ALA A 152 17.56 18.06 -6.34
C ALA A 152 17.16 16.85 -5.50
N GLY A 153 17.90 15.74 -5.58
CA GLY A 153 17.66 14.53 -4.76
C GLY A 153 17.76 14.80 -3.27
N GLN A 154 18.80 15.51 -2.84
CA GLN A 154 18.98 15.88 -1.42
C GLN A 154 17.82 16.74 -0.90
N LYS A 155 17.38 17.72 -1.69
CA LYS A 155 16.22 18.56 -1.33
C LYS A 155 14.94 17.75 -1.20
N LEU A 156 14.69 16.81 -2.10
CA LEU A 156 13.51 15.95 -2.05
C LEU A 156 13.55 15.02 -0.83
N THR A 157 14.67 14.41 -0.53
CA THR A 157 14.86 13.56 0.67
C THR A 157 14.70 14.37 1.96
N ALA A 158 15.22 15.60 2.00
CA ALA A 158 15.05 16.49 3.14
C ALA A 158 13.58 16.92 3.36
N LEU A 159 12.83 17.13 2.28
CA LEU A 159 11.41 17.45 2.33
C LEU A 159 10.56 16.26 2.79
N GLN A 160 10.93 15.04 2.44
CA GLN A 160 10.23 13.82 2.87
C GLN A 160 10.32 13.64 4.39
N LYS A 161 11.48 13.94 5.00
CA LYS A 161 11.69 13.86 6.45
C LYS A 161 10.86 14.88 7.24
N LYS A 162 10.32 15.92 6.58
CA LYS A 162 9.37 16.86 7.19
C LYS A 162 7.96 16.27 7.11
N GLU A 163 7.56 15.59 8.16
CA GLU A 163 6.16 15.11 8.31
C GLU A 163 5.18 16.28 8.22
N THR A 164 4.36 16.28 7.20
CA THR A 164 3.22 17.18 7.12
C THR A 164 2.07 16.57 7.92
N LYS A 165 1.82 17.06 9.14
CA LYS A 165 0.66 16.65 9.93
C LYS A 165 -0.60 17.13 9.24
N VAL A 166 -1.26 16.26 8.52
CA VAL A 166 -2.57 16.54 7.94
C VAL A 166 -3.64 16.25 8.99
N HIS A 167 -4.28 17.31 9.52
CA HIS A 167 -5.44 17.15 10.38
C HIS A 167 -6.69 16.99 9.50
N MET A 168 -7.14 15.75 9.35
CA MET A 168 -8.43 15.50 8.72
C MET A 168 -9.55 15.80 9.71
N ALA A 169 -10.28 16.90 9.50
CA ALA A 169 -11.52 17.18 10.19
C ALA A 169 -12.63 16.35 9.54
N SER A 170 -13.11 15.32 10.24
CA SER A 170 -14.32 14.61 9.83
C SER A 170 -15.53 15.37 10.32
N PHE A 171 -16.35 15.87 9.41
CA PHE A 171 -17.65 16.50 9.70
C PHE A 171 -18.74 15.46 10.03
N VAL A 172 -18.44 14.18 9.93
CA VAL A 172 -19.36 13.10 10.31
C VAL A 172 -19.18 12.79 11.79
N ASN A 173 -20.28 12.86 12.53
CA ASN A 173 -20.29 12.59 13.97
C ASN A 173 -19.85 11.14 14.21
N LYS A 174 -18.63 10.95 14.72
CA LYS A 174 -17.90 9.69 14.84
C LYS A 174 -18.63 8.59 15.65
N ARG A 175 -19.68 8.98 16.41
CA ARG A 175 -20.41 8.05 17.29
C ARG A 175 -21.53 7.25 16.61
N GLN A 176 -22.07 7.72 15.49
CA GLN A 176 -23.28 7.12 14.89
C GLN A 176 -23.02 6.31 13.61
N GLY A 177 -21.94 6.59 12.88
CA GLY A 177 -21.67 5.93 11.59
C GLY A 177 -20.99 4.57 11.69
N ASP A 178 -20.19 4.34 12.74
CA ASP A 178 -19.26 3.20 12.74
C ASP A 178 -19.94 1.89 13.19
N MET A 179 -20.86 1.92 14.14
CA MET A 179 -21.51 0.72 14.64
C MET A 179 -22.74 0.31 13.81
N SER A 180 -23.54 1.27 13.35
CA SER A 180 -24.73 0.97 12.55
C SER A 180 -24.40 0.50 11.13
N THR A 181 -23.43 1.11 10.47
CA THR A 181 -23.03 0.74 9.12
C THR A 181 -22.44 -0.67 9.08
N ARG A 182 -21.63 -1.03 10.08
CA ARG A 182 -21.05 -2.37 10.19
C ARG A 182 -22.08 -3.43 10.55
N PHE A 183 -23.01 -3.09 11.43
CA PHE A 183 -24.09 -3.98 11.80
C PHE A 183 -24.97 -4.34 10.57
N PHE A 184 -25.33 -3.36 9.75
CA PHE A 184 -26.12 -3.59 8.53
C PHE A 184 -25.36 -4.38 7.46
N LEU A 185 -24.03 -4.39 7.46
CA LEU A 185 -23.25 -5.23 6.55
C LEU A 185 -23.33 -6.73 6.89
N TYR A 186 -23.51 -7.09 8.18
CA TYR A 186 -23.55 -8.48 8.62
C TYR A 186 -24.98 -9.05 8.76
N VAL A 187 -26.00 -8.21 8.85
CA VAL A 187 -27.40 -8.63 8.97
C VAL A 187 -27.86 -9.52 7.81
N PRO A 188 -27.53 -9.27 6.53
CA PRO A 188 -27.94 -10.15 5.43
C PRO A 188 -27.42 -11.57 5.55
N TYR A 189 -26.24 -11.77 6.15
CA TYR A 189 -25.65 -13.11 6.33
C TYR A 189 -26.30 -13.93 7.44
N LEU A 190 -27.17 -13.33 8.25
CA LEU A 190 -27.96 -14.02 9.27
C LEU A 190 -29.21 -14.70 8.70
N PHE A 191 -29.62 -14.34 7.47
CA PHE A 191 -30.86 -14.79 6.84
C PHE A 191 -30.63 -15.70 5.63
N ILE A 192 -29.38 -16.06 5.31
CA ILE A 192 -29.00 -17.06 4.32
C ILE A 192 -28.65 -18.37 5.02
#